data_e75e5269b8c3c83d03acbf9bccab0031
#
_entry.id   e75e5269b8c3c83d03acbf9bccab0031
#
_cell.length_a   1.000
_cell.length_b   1.000
_cell.length_c   1.000
_cell.angle_alpha   90.00
_cell.angle_beta   90.00
_cell.angle_gamma   90.00
#
_symmetry.space_group_name_H-M   'P 1'
#
loop_
_entity.id
_entity.type
_entity.pdbx_description
1 polymer ?
#
loop_
_entity_poly.entity_id
_entity_poly.type
_entity_poly.pdbx_seq_one_letter_code
_entity_poly.pdbx_strand_id
1 'polypeptide(L)' 'MDSKKFGEFIATIRKEKGWTQAELAEKISVTDKAVSRWERGLGFPDINTIKPLADVLEVSVLEIMQS' A
#
# COMPACT_ATOMS: atom_id res chain seq x y z
N MET A 1 -7.76 2.40 -12.33
CA MET A 1 -6.67 1.93 -11.43
C MET A 1 -6.55 0.43 -11.57
N ASP A 2 -5.32 -0.06 -11.72
CA ASP A 2 -5.03 -1.48 -11.94
C ASP A 2 -4.50 -2.06 -10.62
N SER A 3 -5.14 -3.10 -10.11
CA SER A 3 -4.77 -3.67 -8.79
C SER A 3 -3.36 -4.25 -8.79
N LYS A 4 -2.92 -4.82 -9.90
CA LYS A 4 -1.57 -5.36 -9.99
C LYS A 4 -0.53 -4.25 -9.97
N LYS A 5 -0.75 -3.19 -10.74
CA LYS A 5 0.17 -2.04 -10.77
C LYS A 5 0.18 -1.32 -9.43
N PHE A 6 -0.97 -1.17 -8.81
CA PHE A 6 -1.07 -0.61 -7.48
C PHE A 6 -0.22 -1.42 -6.48
N GLY A 7 -0.38 -2.75 -6.51
CA GLY A 7 0.38 -3.61 -5.61
C GLY A 7 1.88 -3.51 -5.81
N GLU A 8 2.32 -3.48 -7.06
CA GLU A 8 3.75 -3.32 -7.40
C GLU A 8 4.28 -1.98 -6.92
N PHE A 9 3.48 -0.92 -7.08
CA PHE A 9 3.86 0.42 -6.67
C PHE A 9 4.11 0.50 -5.16
N ILE A 10 3.14 0.02 -4.36
CA ILE A 10 3.29 0.10 -2.91
C ILE A 10 4.41 -0.82 -2.39
N ALA A 11 4.58 -1.99 -3.01
CA ALA A 11 5.65 -2.90 -2.62
C ALA A 11 7.03 -2.28 -2.88
N THR A 12 7.19 -1.61 -4.01
CA THR A 12 8.43 -0.94 -4.36
C THR A 12 8.79 0.12 -3.32
N ILE A 13 7.83 0.98 -2.97
CA ILE A 13 8.11 2.05 -2.01
C ILE A 13 8.37 1.49 -0.61
N ARG A 14 7.57 0.48 -0.21
CA ARG A 14 7.77 -0.17 1.08
C ARG A 14 9.20 -0.72 1.20
N LYS A 15 9.66 -1.40 0.15
CA LYS A 15 11.00 -1.99 0.14
C LYS A 15 12.08 -0.93 0.14
N GLU A 16 11.86 0.17 -0.56
CA GLU A 16 12.79 1.30 -0.55
C GLU A 16 12.96 1.89 0.85
N LYS A 17 11.89 1.86 1.63
CA LYS A 17 11.94 2.35 3.01
C LYS A 17 12.48 1.30 3.99
N GLY A 18 12.73 0.08 3.52
CA GLY A 18 13.28 -0.98 4.34
C GLY A 18 12.27 -1.62 5.30
N TRP A 19 10.99 -1.51 4.99
CA TRP A 19 9.93 -2.06 5.86
C TRP A 19 9.46 -3.42 5.38
N THR A 20 9.11 -4.29 6.34
CA THR A 20 8.40 -5.54 6.04
C THR A 20 6.92 -5.22 5.81
N GLN A 21 6.19 -6.20 5.28
CA GLN A 21 4.73 -6.05 5.14
C GLN A 21 4.07 -5.83 6.51
N ALA A 22 4.54 -6.53 7.52
CA ALA A 22 4.01 -6.38 8.88
C ALA A 22 4.27 -4.97 9.43
N GLU A 23 5.44 -4.42 9.17
CA GLU A 23 5.77 -3.08 9.61
C GLU A 23 4.89 -2.03 8.96
N LEU A 24 4.68 -2.14 7.64
CA LEU A 24 3.77 -1.24 6.96
C LEU A 24 2.34 -1.37 7.51
N ALA A 25 1.89 -2.62 7.70
CA ALA A 25 0.55 -2.88 8.23
C ALA A 25 0.34 -2.22 9.59
N GLU A 26 1.32 -2.32 10.47
CA GLU A 26 1.24 -1.71 11.79
C GLU A 26 1.10 -0.19 11.69
N LYS A 27 1.82 0.43 10.77
CA LYS A 27 1.80 1.89 10.62
C LYS A 27 0.44 2.42 10.18
N ILE A 28 -0.36 1.61 9.52
CA ILE A 28 -1.68 2.04 9.03
C ILE A 28 -2.82 1.23 9.65
N SER A 29 -2.52 0.51 10.72
CA SER A 29 -3.52 -0.21 11.55
C SER A 29 -4.33 -1.24 10.77
N VAL A 30 -3.64 -2.00 9.92
CA VAL A 30 -4.25 -3.13 9.20
C VAL A 30 -3.42 -4.38 9.46
N THR A 31 -3.87 -5.51 8.93
CA THR A 31 -3.12 -6.77 9.07
C THR A 31 -2.06 -6.89 7.98
N ASP A 32 -1.02 -7.67 8.26
CA ASP A 32 0.00 -7.95 7.25
C ASP A 32 -0.60 -8.74 6.08
N LYS A 33 -1.64 -9.53 6.33
CA LYS A 33 -2.35 -10.24 5.27
C LYS A 33 -3.02 -9.28 4.30
N ALA A 34 -3.55 -8.16 4.81
CA ALA A 34 -4.15 -7.14 3.95
C ALA A 34 -3.10 -6.54 3.02
N VAL A 35 -1.94 -6.16 3.57
CA VAL A 35 -0.84 -5.62 2.76
C VAL A 35 -0.39 -6.64 1.73
N SER A 36 -0.24 -7.90 2.12
CA SER A 36 0.14 -8.97 1.20
C SER A 36 -0.85 -9.10 0.04
N ARG A 37 -2.15 -9.04 0.33
CA ARG A 37 -3.18 -9.12 -0.72
C ARG A 37 -3.04 -7.98 -1.72
N TRP A 38 -2.85 -6.76 -1.21
CA TRP A 38 -2.69 -5.60 -2.10
C TRP A 38 -1.45 -5.75 -2.98
N GLU A 39 -0.34 -6.18 -2.40
CA GLU A 39 0.91 -6.31 -3.15
C GLU A 39 0.86 -7.41 -4.20
N ARG A 40 0.00 -8.42 -3.99
CA ARG A 40 -0.20 -9.48 -4.97
C ARG A 40 -1.25 -9.13 -6.02
N GLY A 41 -1.81 -7.93 -5.95
CA GLY A 41 -2.82 -7.50 -6.92
C GLY A 41 -4.18 -8.10 -6.70
N LEU A 42 -4.51 -8.53 -5.49
CA LEU A 42 -5.76 -9.21 -5.18
C LEU A 42 -6.83 -8.28 -4.63
N GLY A 43 -6.59 -6.99 -4.61
CA GLY A 43 -7.57 -6.01 -4.15
C GLY A 43 -6.92 -4.70 -3.77
N PHE A 44 -7.76 -3.77 -3.32
CA PHE A 44 -7.35 -2.43 -2.91
C PHE A 44 -7.74 -2.19 -1.46
N PRO A 45 -7.03 -1.28 -0.75
CA PRO A 45 -7.51 -0.84 0.54
C PRO A 45 -8.80 -0.05 0.37
N ASP A 46 -9.60 0.03 1.43
CA ASP A 46 -10.80 0.85 1.40
C ASP A 46 -10.43 2.33 1.45
N ILE A 47 -11.43 3.19 1.23
CA ILE A 47 -11.20 4.63 1.13
C ILE A 47 -10.65 5.21 2.44
N ASN A 48 -10.99 4.61 3.57
CA ASN A 48 -10.52 5.09 4.87
C ASN A 48 -9.07 4.70 5.13
N THR A 49 -8.55 3.73 4.40
CA THR A 49 -7.18 3.25 4.56
C THR A 49 -6.24 3.86 3.53
N ILE A 50 -6.77 4.25 2.35
CA ILE A 50 -5.93 4.74 1.26
C ILE A 50 -5.17 6.02 1.65
N LYS A 51 -5.79 6.92 2.41
CA LYS A 51 -5.14 8.17 2.80
C LYS A 51 -4.01 7.93 3.81
N PRO A 52 -4.21 7.17 4.91
CA PRO A 52 -3.09 6.83 5.78
C PRO A 52 -1.96 6.12 5.05
N LEU A 53 -2.31 5.24 4.10
CA LEU A 53 -1.29 4.54 3.31
C LEU A 53 -0.46 5.52 2.51
N ALA A 54 -1.10 6.47 1.83
CA ALA A 54 -0.41 7.48 1.05
C ALA A 54 0.50 8.32 1.95
N ASP A 55 0.00 8.72 3.13
CA ASP A 55 0.78 9.53 4.07
C ASP A 55 2.03 8.80 4.54
N VAL A 56 1.89 7.52 4.89
CA VAL A 56 3.02 6.72 5.38
C VAL A 56 4.04 6.47 4.28
N LEU A 57 3.59 6.25 3.05
CA LEU A 57 4.48 6.06 1.90
C LEU A 57 5.04 7.37 1.37
N GLU A 58 4.54 8.51 1.86
CA GLU A 58 4.97 9.84 1.44
C GLU A 58 4.70 10.10 -0.03
N VAL A 59 3.55 9.64 -0.50
CA VAL A 59 3.08 9.89 -1.86
C VAL A 59 1.67 10.49 -1.78
N SER A 60 1.22 11.07 -2.87
CA SER A 60 -0.15 11.58 -2.90
C SER A 60 -1.13 10.45 -3.19
N VAL A 61 -2.38 10.65 -2.78
CA VAL A 61 -3.45 9.71 -3.13
C VAL A 61 -3.57 9.61 -4.65
N LEU A 62 -3.39 10.73 -5.34
CA LEU A 62 -3.47 10.76 -6.80
C LEU A 62 -2.39 9.88 -7.44
N GLU A 63 -1.16 9.91 -6.91
CA GLU A 63 -0.09 9.05 -7.41
C GLU A 63 -0.46 7.57 -7.26
N ILE A 64 -1.03 7.20 -6.12
CA ILE A 64 -1.47 5.83 -5.89
C ILE A 64 -2.55 5.45 -6.89
N MET A 65 -3.50 6.34 -7.13
CA MET A 65 -4.64 6.04 -8.02
C MET A 65 -4.24 5.96 -9.48
N GLN A 66 -3.11 6.53 -9.84
CA GLN A 66 -2.63 6.49 -11.23
C GLN A 66 -1.68 5.33 -11.50
N SER A 67 -1.38 4.55 -10.48
CA SER A 67 -0.46 3.41 -10.61
C SER A 67 -1.06 2.28 -11.42
#